data_d56bb53b76e9592479ebd8089d247ef9
#
_entry.id   d56bb53b76e9592479ebd8089d247ef9
#
_cell.length_a   1.000
_cell.length_b   1.000
_cell.length_c   1.000
_cell.angle_alpha   90.00
_cell.angle_beta   90.00
_cell.angle_gamma   90.00
#
_symmetry.space_group_name_H-M   'P 1'
#
loop_
_entity.id
_entity.type
_entity.pdbx_description
1 polymer ?
#
loop_
_entity_poly.entity_id
_entity_poly.type
_entity_poly.pdbx_seq_one_letter_code
_entity_poly.pdbx_strand_id
1 'polypeptide(L)'
;DVSLKIIGDGDCYPQLSAIAAEIDSISVYPQMSLNDVAEHLRDSTIGLLPMPETDVWAISSPLKRSEYCASGLLIFGIDHDGHRFDDNSYDWMKLVPQHDFHQDCIAWLSQLTQSQISSLSQASREFAEQKLGWEHSVKTLVDCIQSLNE
;
A
#
# COMPACT_ATOMS: atom_id res chain seq x y z
N ASP A 1 3.15 9.21 18.40
CA ASP A 1 2.61 10.24 17.48
C ASP A 1 2.48 9.62 16.09
N VAL A 2 1.42 9.97 15.39
CA VAL A 2 1.14 9.51 14.01
C VAL A 2 1.09 10.72 13.10
N SER A 3 1.72 10.63 11.93
CA SER A 3 1.62 11.64 10.88
C SER A 3 1.09 11.03 9.58
N LEU A 4 0.37 11.80 8.80
CA LEU A 4 -0.17 11.41 7.50
C LEU A 4 0.51 12.22 6.40
N LYS A 5 1.04 11.53 5.39
CA LYS A 5 1.55 12.11 4.15
C LYS A 5 0.60 11.78 3.00
N ILE A 6 0.17 12.78 2.26
CA ILE A 6 -0.66 12.63 1.05
C ILE A 6 0.13 13.21 -0.13
N ILE A 7 0.31 12.43 -1.19
CA ILE A 7 1.06 12.84 -2.38
C ILE A 7 0.16 12.68 -3.60
N GLY A 8 -0.05 13.74 -4.34
CA GLY A 8 -0.85 13.72 -5.57
C GLY A 8 -1.34 15.10 -5.97
N ASP A 9 -1.90 15.17 -7.17
CA ASP A 9 -2.37 16.42 -7.77
C ASP A 9 -3.71 16.15 -8.47
N GLY A 10 -4.77 16.15 -7.68
CA GLY A 10 -6.13 15.92 -8.13
C GLY A 10 -7.09 17.01 -7.66
N ASP A 11 -8.35 16.87 -8.01
CA ASP A 11 -9.41 17.87 -7.73
C ASP A 11 -9.52 18.21 -6.24
N CYS A 12 -9.17 17.27 -5.36
CA CYS A 12 -9.20 17.47 -3.92
C CYS A 12 -7.94 18.12 -3.34
N TYR A 13 -6.89 18.36 -4.13
CA TYR A 13 -5.62 18.90 -3.64
C TYR A 13 -5.77 20.22 -2.89
N PRO A 14 -6.52 21.25 -3.39
CA PRO A 14 -6.70 22.52 -2.67
C PRO A 14 -7.39 22.32 -1.31
N GLN A 15 -8.41 21.45 -1.26
CA GLN A 15 -9.14 21.16 -0.03
C GLN A 15 -8.27 20.44 1.00
N LEU A 16 -7.51 19.44 0.57
CA LEU A 16 -6.58 18.70 1.44
C LEU A 16 -5.45 19.59 1.96
N SER A 17 -4.93 20.48 1.12
CA SER A 17 -3.90 21.46 1.51
C SER A 17 -4.43 22.44 2.56
N ALA A 18 -5.68 22.87 2.44
CA ALA A 18 -6.31 23.72 3.45
C ALA A 18 -6.46 23.01 4.81
N ILE A 19 -6.86 21.74 4.80
CA ILE A 19 -6.93 20.92 6.02
C ILE A 19 -5.54 20.74 6.66
N ALA A 20 -4.53 20.45 5.84
CA ALA A 20 -3.16 20.25 6.32
C ALA A 20 -2.58 21.54 6.94
N ALA A 21 -3.00 22.72 6.51
CA ALA A 21 -2.57 23.97 7.10
C ALA A 21 -3.09 24.19 8.54
N GLU A 22 -4.11 23.46 8.94
CA GLU A 22 -4.71 23.53 10.29
C GLU A 22 -4.27 22.38 11.22
N ILE A 23 -3.63 21.33 10.65
CA ILE A 23 -3.30 20.09 11.39
C ILE A 23 -1.83 19.73 11.16
N ASP A 24 -0.96 20.01 12.11
CA ASP A 24 0.49 19.81 12.02
C ASP A 24 0.91 18.37 11.65
N SER A 25 0.09 17.38 11.99
CA SER A 25 0.39 15.97 11.69
C SER A 25 0.01 15.55 10.27
N ILE A 26 -0.55 16.42 9.44
CA ILE A 26 -0.92 16.15 8.05
C ILE A 26 -0.02 16.96 7.12
N SER A 27 0.59 16.30 6.15
CA SER A 27 1.37 16.91 5.09
C SER A 27 0.82 16.52 3.72
N VAL A 28 0.57 17.50 2.87
CA VAL A 28 0.06 17.31 1.51
C VAL A 28 1.10 17.83 0.52
N TYR A 29 1.49 16.99 -0.41
CA TYR A 29 2.49 17.29 -1.43
C TYR A 29 1.86 17.19 -2.82
N PRO A 30 2.25 18.05 -3.76
CA PRO A 30 1.83 17.92 -5.15
C PRO A 30 2.41 16.64 -5.78
N GLN A 31 1.98 16.34 -7.01
CA GLN A 31 2.60 15.29 -7.80
C GLN A 31 4.12 15.53 -7.92
N MET A 32 4.89 14.47 -7.77
CA MET A 32 6.36 14.52 -7.80
C MET A 32 6.94 13.36 -8.60
N SER A 33 8.26 13.35 -8.79
CA SER A 33 8.95 12.27 -9.49
C SER A 33 8.86 10.94 -8.71
N LEU A 34 9.01 9.81 -9.41
CA LEU A 34 9.03 8.49 -8.75
C LEU A 34 10.16 8.36 -7.72
N ASN A 35 11.30 9.02 -7.96
CA ASN A 35 12.42 9.01 -7.01
C ASN A 35 12.05 9.74 -5.71
N ASP A 36 11.40 10.90 -5.82
CA ASP A 36 10.96 11.67 -4.66
C ASP A 36 9.87 10.90 -3.88
N VAL A 37 8.93 10.26 -4.59
CA VAL A 37 7.93 9.37 -3.95
C VAL A 37 8.63 8.24 -3.19
N ALA A 38 9.63 7.60 -3.77
CA ALA A 38 10.38 6.53 -3.12
C ALA A 38 11.10 7.00 -1.84
N GLU A 39 11.57 8.25 -1.79
CA GLU A 39 12.12 8.85 -0.57
C GLU A 39 11.06 9.02 0.52
N HIS A 40 9.89 9.55 0.16
CA HIS A 40 8.77 9.65 1.10
C HIS A 40 8.30 8.29 1.61
N LEU A 41 8.30 7.25 0.77
CA LEU A 41 7.93 5.89 1.18
C LEU A 41 8.95 5.31 2.16
N ARG A 42 10.25 5.50 1.94
CA ARG A 42 11.30 5.04 2.89
C ARG A 42 11.15 5.61 4.29
N ASP A 43 10.64 6.83 4.40
CA ASP A 43 10.39 7.51 5.67
C ASP A 43 8.98 7.22 6.24
N SER A 44 8.24 6.30 5.63
CA SER A 44 6.90 5.93 6.04
C SER A 44 6.89 4.51 6.63
N THR A 45 5.89 4.24 7.45
CA THR A 45 5.73 2.93 8.10
C THR A 45 4.59 2.14 7.47
N ILE A 46 3.51 2.83 7.09
CA ILE A 46 2.28 2.20 6.62
C ILE A 46 1.83 2.87 5.33
N GLY A 47 1.50 2.06 4.33
CA GLY A 47 0.83 2.47 3.11
C GLY A 47 -0.69 2.27 3.22
N LEU A 48 -1.47 3.30 2.91
CA LEU A 48 -2.93 3.24 2.94
C LEU A 48 -3.51 2.97 1.56
N LEU A 49 -4.44 2.03 1.48
CA LEU A 49 -5.21 1.69 0.27
C LEU A 49 -6.71 1.99 0.52
N PRO A 50 -7.13 3.26 0.41
CA PRO A 50 -8.51 3.67 0.70
C PRO A 50 -9.45 3.58 -0.52
N MET A 51 -9.04 2.97 -1.64
CA MET A 51 -9.89 2.85 -2.81
C MET A 51 -11.14 2.04 -2.46
N PRO A 52 -12.34 2.57 -2.79
CA PRO A 52 -13.60 1.97 -2.35
C PRO A 52 -13.87 0.63 -3.03
N GLU A 53 -14.66 -0.21 -2.36
CA GLU A 53 -15.16 -1.47 -2.90
C GLU A 53 -16.20 -1.18 -4.00
N THR A 54 -15.73 -1.08 -5.24
CA THR A 54 -16.56 -0.95 -6.45
C THR A 54 -16.05 -1.90 -7.52
N ASP A 55 -16.88 -2.25 -8.50
CA ASP A 55 -16.52 -3.15 -9.59
C ASP A 55 -15.23 -2.73 -10.30
N VAL A 56 -15.05 -1.42 -10.51
CA VAL A 56 -13.86 -0.87 -11.19
C VAL A 56 -12.59 -1.10 -10.36
N TRP A 57 -12.65 -0.86 -9.05
CA TRP A 57 -11.49 -1.03 -8.19
C TRP A 57 -11.22 -2.49 -7.83
N ALA A 58 -12.26 -3.32 -7.75
CA ALA A 58 -12.13 -4.74 -7.46
C ALA A 58 -11.36 -5.49 -8.58
N ILE A 59 -11.52 -5.08 -9.84
CA ILE A 59 -10.78 -5.68 -10.97
C ILE A 59 -9.45 -4.97 -11.27
N SER A 60 -9.16 -3.87 -10.59
CA SER A 60 -7.90 -3.13 -10.80
C SER A 60 -6.73 -3.83 -10.09
N SER A 61 -5.52 -3.58 -10.59
CA SER A 61 -4.29 -3.99 -9.92
C SER A 61 -3.48 -2.74 -9.56
N PRO A 62 -3.78 -2.10 -8.42
CA PRO A 62 -3.13 -0.84 -8.06
C PRO A 62 -1.64 -1.07 -7.76
N LEU A 63 -0.78 -0.36 -8.48
CA LEU A 63 0.66 -0.40 -8.28
C LEU A 63 1.06 0.01 -6.85
N LYS A 64 0.24 0.82 -6.18
CA LYS A 64 0.50 1.32 -4.83
C LYS A 64 0.79 0.21 -3.82
N ARG A 65 0.04 -0.90 -3.86
CA ARG A 65 0.30 -2.03 -2.96
C ARG A 65 1.69 -2.63 -3.17
N SER A 66 2.14 -2.73 -4.44
CA SER A 66 3.46 -3.26 -4.79
C SER A 66 4.58 -2.28 -4.42
N GLU A 67 4.36 -0.98 -4.65
CA GLU A 67 5.29 0.09 -4.25
C GLU A 67 5.47 0.13 -2.72
N TYR A 68 4.39 -0.05 -1.96
CA TYR A 68 4.43 -0.12 -0.50
C TYR A 68 5.23 -1.32 -0.02
N CYS A 69 4.93 -2.53 -0.51
CA CYS A 69 5.72 -3.72 -0.21
C CYS A 69 7.20 -3.55 -0.56
N ALA A 70 7.49 -3.06 -1.77
CA ALA A 70 8.85 -2.84 -2.23
C ALA A 70 9.62 -1.82 -1.37
N SER A 71 8.91 -0.93 -0.68
CA SER A 71 9.48 0.03 0.27
C SER A 71 9.50 -0.51 1.71
N GLY A 72 9.03 -1.73 1.95
CA GLY A 72 8.95 -2.34 3.27
C GLY A 72 7.86 -1.73 4.17
N LEU A 73 6.82 -1.13 3.60
CA LEU A 73 5.70 -0.63 4.38
C LEU A 73 4.74 -1.76 4.75
N LEU A 74 4.14 -1.63 5.92
CA LEU A 74 2.93 -2.35 6.25
C LEU A 74 1.78 -1.77 5.41
N ILE A 75 0.77 -2.57 5.08
CA ILE A 75 -0.36 -2.13 4.27
C ILE A 75 -1.65 -2.18 5.09
N PHE A 76 -2.42 -1.10 5.05
CA PHE A 76 -3.78 -1.06 5.56
C PHE A 76 -4.73 -0.62 4.44
N GLY A 77 -5.77 -1.40 4.17
CA GLY A 77 -6.63 -1.16 3.01
C GLY A 77 -8.09 -1.60 3.20
N ILE A 78 -8.94 -1.16 2.29
CA ILE A 78 -10.30 -1.67 2.14
C ILE A 78 -10.23 -3.05 1.51
N ASP A 79 -11.03 -3.99 2.02
CA ASP A 79 -11.02 -5.37 1.56
C ASP A 79 -11.82 -5.55 0.27
N HIS A 80 -11.11 -5.75 -0.83
CA HIS A 80 -11.64 -6.18 -2.12
C HIS A 80 -10.52 -6.80 -2.98
N ASP A 81 -10.88 -7.54 -4.02
CA ASP A 81 -9.94 -8.31 -4.83
C ASP A 81 -8.80 -7.48 -5.44
N GLY A 82 -9.07 -6.23 -5.84
CA GLY A 82 -8.05 -5.32 -6.36
C GLY A 82 -6.92 -5.03 -5.35
N HIS A 83 -7.18 -5.11 -4.05
CA HIS A 83 -6.15 -4.89 -3.03
C HIS A 83 -5.41 -6.16 -2.63
N ARG A 84 -5.97 -7.34 -2.85
CA ARG A 84 -5.32 -8.61 -2.53
C ARG A 84 -4.22 -8.95 -3.53
N PHE A 85 -3.15 -9.56 -3.08
CA PHE A 85 -2.11 -10.12 -3.98
C PHE A 85 -2.50 -11.51 -4.47
N ASP A 86 -3.10 -12.31 -3.61
CA ASP A 86 -3.60 -13.67 -3.81
C ASP A 86 -4.62 -14.00 -2.71
N ASP A 87 -4.97 -15.27 -2.56
CA ASP A 87 -5.93 -15.75 -1.55
C ASP A 87 -5.32 -15.92 -0.14
N ASN A 88 -4.02 -15.61 0.04
CA ASN A 88 -3.38 -15.73 1.34
C ASN A 88 -3.59 -14.45 2.17
N SER A 89 -3.51 -14.63 3.49
CA SER A 89 -3.40 -13.53 4.45
C SER A 89 -1.95 -13.29 4.84
N TYR A 90 -1.59 -12.04 5.04
CA TYR A 90 -0.25 -11.62 5.43
C TYR A 90 -0.32 -10.75 6.67
N ASP A 91 0.51 -11.02 7.68
CA ASP A 91 0.51 -10.27 8.94
C ASP A 91 0.89 -8.79 8.76
N TRP A 92 1.66 -8.47 7.69
CA TRP A 92 2.04 -7.10 7.33
C TRP A 92 0.97 -6.38 6.49
N MET A 93 -0.13 -7.04 6.14
CA MET A 93 -1.22 -6.46 5.35
C MET A 93 -2.56 -6.71 6.04
N LYS A 94 -3.24 -5.63 6.41
CA LYS A 94 -4.57 -5.70 6.99
C LYS A 94 -5.60 -5.07 6.06
N LEU A 95 -6.54 -5.88 5.60
CA LEU A 95 -7.68 -5.43 4.81
C LEU A 95 -8.94 -5.54 5.68
N VAL A 96 -9.80 -4.53 5.59
CA VAL A 96 -11.02 -4.39 6.41
C VAL A 96 -12.20 -3.94 5.55
N PRO A 97 -13.45 -4.23 5.96
CA PRO A 97 -14.63 -3.70 5.29
C PRO A 97 -14.58 -2.17 5.18
N GLN A 98 -15.08 -1.63 4.08
CA GLN A 98 -15.01 -0.18 3.80
C GLN A 98 -15.60 0.68 4.92
N HIS A 99 -16.70 0.24 5.54
CA HIS A 99 -17.36 0.99 6.60
C HIS A 99 -16.58 1.04 7.92
N ASP A 100 -15.67 0.10 8.14
CA ASP A 100 -14.82 0.02 9.35
C ASP A 100 -13.44 0.66 9.16
N PHE A 101 -13.11 1.08 7.92
CA PHE A 101 -11.75 1.47 7.53
C PHE A 101 -11.07 2.43 8.51
N HIS A 102 -11.72 3.53 8.89
CA HIS A 102 -11.09 4.53 9.77
C HIS A 102 -10.97 4.07 11.22
N GLN A 103 -11.98 3.35 11.74
CA GLN A 103 -11.95 2.87 13.14
C GLN A 103 -10.92 1.77 13.31
N ASP A 104 -10.91 0.81 12.39
CA ASP A 104 -9.99 -0.31 12.40
C ASP A 104 -8.55 0.13 12.13
N CYS A 105 -8.34 1.15 11.30
CA CYS A 105 -7.02 1.74 11.10
C CYS A 105 -6.44 2.27 12.41
N ILE A 106 -7.19 3.07 13.14
CA ILE A 106 -6.77 3.63 14.43
C ILE A 106 -6.52 2.50 15.45
N ALA A 107 -7.43 1.52 15.51
CA ALA A 107 -7.30 0.39 16.42
C ALA A 107 -6.05 -0.44 16.11
N TRP A 108 -5.77 -0.72 14.83
CA TRP A 108 -4.59 -1.47 14.42
C TRP A 108 -3.30 -0.72 14.70
N LEU A 109 -3.23 0.56 14.35
CA LEU A 109 -2.08 1.42 14.64
C LEU A 109 -1.74 1.44 16.12
N SER A 110 -2.74 1.50 17.00
CA SER A 110 -2.53 1.56 18.46
C SER A 110 -1.97 0.27 19.08
N GLN A 111 -2.09 -0.85 18.36
CA GLN A 111 -1.62 -2.18 18.80
C GLN A 111 -0.20 -2.50 18.32
N LEU A 112 0.32 -1.79 17.31
CA LEU A 112 1.62 -2.05 16.74
C LEU A 112 2.74 -1.57 17.67
N THR A 113 3.62 -2.49 18.05
CA THR A 113 4.87 -2.16 18.74
C THR A 113 5.99 -1.94 17.74
N GLN A 114 7.04 -1.22 18.13
CA GLN A 114 8.20 -0.97 17.25
C GLN A 114 8.87 -2.28 16.78
N SER A 115 8.92 -3.29 17.64
CA SER A 115 9.46 -4.60 17.28
C SER A 115 8.61 -5.32 16.22
N GLN A 116 7.29 -5.26 16.34
CA GLN A 116 6.38 -5.81 15.34
C GLN A 116 6.50 -5.08 14.01
N ILE A 117 6.54 -3.75 14.03
CA ILE A 117 6.72 -2.94 12.82
C ILE A 117 7.99 -3.37 12.09
N SER A 118 9.12 -3.49 12.77
CA SER A 118 10.38 -3.90 12.16
C SER A 118 10.31 -5.29 11.52
N SER A 119 9.73 -6.27 12.23
CA SER A 119 9.58 -7.63 11.72
C SER A 119 8.63 -7.70 10.53
N LEU A 120 7.49 -7.03 10.60
CA LEU A 120 6.50 -7.01 9.54
C LEU A 120 6.99 -6.24 8.30
N SER A 121 7.73 -5.15 8.50
CA SER A 121 8.38 -4.39 7.44
C SER A 121 9.35 -5.27 6.64
N GLN A 122 10.19 -6.04 7.33
CA GLN A 122 11.09 -6.99 6.68
C GLN A 122 10.31 -8.03 5.87
N ALA A 123 9.27 -8.63 6.44
CA ALA A 123 8.44 -9.63 5.75
C ALA A 123 7.74 -9.07 4.50
N SER A 124 7.22 -7.85 4.58
CA SER A 124 6.64 -7.13 3.44
C SER A 124 7.67 -6.93 2.32
N ARG A 125 8.87 -6.49 2.66
CA ARG A 125 9.97 -6.29 1.72
C ARG A 125 10.41 -7.60 1.06
N GLU A 126 10.61 -8.66 1.85
CA GLU A 126 10.98 -9.99 1.35
C GLU A 126 9.94 -10.55 0.38
N PHE A 127 8.64 -10.35 0.67
CA PHE A 127 7.56 -10.71 -0.25
C PHE A 127 7.71 -10.00 -1.59
N ALA A 128 7.95 -8.69 -1.59
CA ALA A 128 8.12 -7.92 -2.82
C ALA A 128 9.31 -8.42 -3.64
N GLU A 129 10.45 -8.68 -3.01
CA GLU A 129 11.66 -9.18 -3.68
C GLU A 129 11.45 -10.56 -4.31
N GLN A 130 10.69 -11.42 -3.64
CA GLN A 130 10.45 -12.79 -4.11
C GLN A 130 9.33 -12.91 -5.15
N LYS A 131 8.29 -12.04 -5.09
CA LYS A 131 7.04 -12.23 -5.83
C LYS A 131 6.71 -11.11 -6.81
N LEU A 132 7.18 -9.89 -6.59
CA LEU A 132 6.75 -8.73 -7.37
C LEU A 132 7.82 -8.23 -8.37
N GLY A 133 8.99 -8.84 -8.39
CA GLY A 133 10.04 -8.51 -9.35
C GLY A 133 9.70 -8.93 -10.79
N TRP A 134 10.17 -8.17 -11.75
CA TRP A 134 10.01 -8.48 -13.18
C TRP A 134 10.53 -9.87 -13.56
N GLU A 135 11.62 -10.32 -12.95
CA GLU A 135 12.19 -11.65 -13.19
C GLU A 135 11.21 -12.77 -12.85
N HIS A 136 10.47 -12.61 -11.74
CA HIS A 136 9.43 -13.56 -11.35
C HIS A 136 8.27 -13.58 -12.36
N SER A 137 7.80 -12.41 -12.78
CA SER A 137 6.71 -12.29 -13.76
C SER A 137 7.09 -12.87 -15.12
N VAL A 138 8.31 -12.58 -15.60
CA VAL A 138 8.82 -13.13 -16.86
C VAL A 138 8.97 -14.64 -16.77
N LYS A 139 9.49 -15.17 -15.69
CA LYS A 139 9.61 -16.63 -15.50
C LYS A 139 8.24 -17.30 -15.52
N THR A 140 7.27 -16.79 -14.79
CA THR A 140 5.90 -17.31 -14.77
C THR A 140 5.28 -17.34 -16.17
N LEU A 141 5.49 -16.28 -16.97
CA LEU A 141 5.01 -16.22 -18.34
C LEU A 141 5.68 -17.27 -19.25
N VAL A 142 7.00 -17.42 -19.12
CA VAL A 142 7.77 -18.40 -19.91
C VAL A 142 7.32 -19.82 -19.55
N ASP A 143 7.18 -20.14 -18.27
CA ASP A 143 6.72 -21.46 -17.82
C ASP A 143 5.30 -21.76 -18.34
N CYS A 144 4.41 -20.77 -18.34
CA CYS A 144 3.06 -20.89 -18.90
C CYS A 144 3.09 -21.17 -20.42
N ILE A 145 3.90 -20.44 -21.19
CA ILE A 145 4.02 -20.65 -22.64
C ILE A 145 4.60 -22.03 -22.96
N GLN A 146 5.57 -22.51 -22.18
CA GLN A 146 6.15 -23.83 -22.36
C GLN A 146 5.13 -24.96 -22.12
N SER A 147 4.30 -24.81 -21.08
CA SER A 147 3.25 -25.80 -20.77
C SER A 147 2.13 -25.91 -21.82
N LEU A 148 1.95 -24.88 -22.65
CA LEU A 148 0.99 -24.91 -23.77
C LEU A 148 1.50 -25.68 -24.99
N ASN A 149 2.79 -26.01 -25.04
CA ASN A 149 3.42 -26.74 -26.15
C ASN A 149 3.67 -28.22 -25.83
N GLU A 150 3.27 -28.67 -24.66
CA GLU A 150 3.24 -30.09 -24.25
C GLU A 150 1.82 -30.68 -24.39
#